data_480d6bf8b74b29e97be650c87cff7494
#
_entry.id   480d6bf8b74b29e97be650c87cff7494
#
_cell.length_a   1.000
_cell.length_b   1.000
_cell.length_c   1.000
_cell.angle_alpha   90.00
_cell.angle_beta   90.00
_cell.angle_gamma   90.00
#
_symmetry.space_group_name_H-M   'P 1'
#
loop_
_entity.id
_entity.type
_entity.pdbx_description
1 polymer ?
#
loop_
_entity_poly.entity_id
_entity_poly.type
_entity_poly.pdbx_seq_one_letter_code
_entity_poly.pdbx_strand_id
1 'polypeptide(L)'
;MCTGNSCRSIIAEALINSELGDRIEAYSSGVSASGLVNPNAKKILEIKNIWKDEYHSKRLETLLHIDFDLIITVCDNASQTCPIFPGKTELVHLGFDDPDGKDFEEFEACYKQVKSKLIPLVKYFLN
;
A
#
# COMPACT_ATOMS: atom_id res chain seq x y z
N MET A 1 -3.63 -2.45 0.94
CA MET A 1 -4.95 -1.78 0.98
C MET A 1 -5.09 -0.95 2.25
N CYS A 2 -5.61 0.25 2.16
CA CYS A 2 -5.93 1.08 3.33
C CYS A 2 -7.27 1.77 3.09
N THR A 3 -7.67 2.68 4.00
CA THR A 3 -8.96 3.36 3.87
C THR A 3 -8.97 4.33 2.68
N GLY A 4 -8.10 5.35 2.71
CA GLY A 4 -8.11 6.44 1.74
C GLY A 4 -7.28 6.22 0.49
N ASN A 5 -6.41 5.24 0.47
CA ASN A 5 -5.42 5.03 -0.60
C ASN A 5 -4.67 6.33 -0.94
N SER A 6 -4.23 7.04 0.08
CA SER A 6 -3.54 8.33 -0.09
C SER A 6 -2.12 8.33 0.45
N CYS A 7 -1.82 7.53 1.45
CA CYS A 7 -0.50 7.48 2.11
C CYS A 7 0.08 6.08 2.21
N ARG A 8 -0.36 5.31 3.21
CA ARG A 8 0.26 4.02 3.60
C ARG A 8 0.30 3.00 2.47
N SER A 9 -0.82 2.76 1.80
CA SER A 9 -0.87 1.77 0.74
C SER A 9 -0.16 2.22 -0.54
N ILE A 10 -0.14 3.52 -0.81
CA ILE A 10 0.63 4.07 -1.94
C ILE A 10 2.14 3.89 -1.68
N ILE A 11 2.60 4.16 -0.46
CA ILE A 11 4.00 3.94 -0.07
C ILE A 11 4.34 2.45 -0.20
N ALA A 12 3.44 1.58 0.25
CA ALA A 12 3.64 0.12 0.15
C ALA A 12 3.75 -0.34 -1.31
N GLU A 13 2.85 0.13 -2.18
CA GLU A 13 2.88 -0.20 -3.61
C GLU A 13 4.22 0.20 -4.24
N ALA A 14 4.65 1.43 -3.98
CA ALA A 14 5.89 1.95 -4.54
C ALA A 14 7.11 1.16 -4.05
N LEU A 15 7.15 0.83 -2.77
CA LEU A 15 8.25 0.05 -2.19
C LEU A 15 8.34 -1.36 -2.77
N ILE A 16 7.21 -2.06 -2.88
CA ILE A 16 7.20 -3.41 -3.42
C ILE A 16 7.63 -3.40 -4.89
N ASN A 17 7.07 -2.49 -5.69
CA ASN A 17 7.43 -2.38 -7.10
C ASN A 17 8.90 -1.98 -7.30
N SER A 18 9.45 -1.16 -6.41
CA SER A 18 10.85 -0.75 -6.48
C SER A 18 11.82 -1.88 -6.11
N GLU A 19 11.55 -2.60 -5.02
CA GLU A 19 12.48 -3.60 -4.51
C GLU A 19 12.24 -5.00 -5.04
N LEU A 20 11.01 -5.34 -5.41
CA LEU A 20 10.62 -6.68 -5.83
C LEU A 20 9.90 -6.69 -7.18
N GLY A 21 9.97 -5.60 -7.94
CA GLY A 21 9.22 -5.43 -9.18
C GLY A 21 9.56 -6.41 -10.30
N ASP A 22 10.71 -7.08 -10.22
CA ASP A 22 11.09 -8.14 -11.15
C ASP A 22 10.38 -9.48 -10.84
N ARG A 23 9.77 -9.61 -9.67
CA ARG A 23 9.11 -10.83 -9.20
C ARG A 23 7.65 -10.63 -8.85
N ILE A 24 7.24 -9.39 -8.55
CA ILE A 24 5.88 -9.05 -8.08
C ILE A 24 5.38 -7.83 -8.83
N GLU A 25 4.11 -7.87 -9.19
CA GLU A 25 3.37 -6.70 -9.65
C GLU A 25 2.44 -6.27 -8.51
N ALA A 26 2.71 -5.10 -7.92
CA ALA A 26 1.97 -4.61 -6.77
C ALA A 26 0.96 -3.54 -7.18
N TYR A 27 -0.21 -3.60 -6.55
CA TYR A 27 -1.29 -2.63 -6.71
C TYR A 27 -1.71 -2.14 -5.33
N SER A 28 -2.26 -0.94 -5.24
CA SER A 28 -2.86 -0.43 -4.02
C SER A 28 -4.27 0.07 -4.26
N SER A 29 -5.09 0.08 -3.21
CA SER A 29 -6.45 0.59 -3.28
C SER A 29 -6.93 0.96 -1.89
N GLY A 30 -8.07 1.65 -1.84
CA GLY A 30 -8.72 2.00 -0.59
C GLY A 30 -10.17 1.54 -0.55
N VAL A 31 -10.66 1.14 0.61
CA VAL A 31 -12.07 0.80 0.81
C VAL A 31 -12.97 2.03 0.75
N SER A 32 -12.38 3.21 0.98
CA SER A 32 -13.05 4.50 0.85
C SER A 32 -12.05 5.51 0.29
N ALA A 33 -11.59 5.26 -0.95
CA ALA A 33 -10.51 6.03 -1.56
C ALA A 33 -10.86 7.51 -1.68
N SER A 34 -9.91 8.36 -1.26
CA SER A 34 -10.08 9.82 -1.30
C SER A 34 -10.02 10.39 -2.72
N GLY A 35 -9.40 9.67 -3.65
CA GLY A 35 -9.16 10.13 -5.01
C GLY A 35 -7.89 10.95 -5.18
N LEU A 36 -7.18 11.26 -4.09
CA LEU A 36 -5.97 12.07 -4.09
C LEU A 36 -4.86 11.40 -3.30
N VAL A 37 -3.67 11.33 -3.89
CA VAL A 37 -2.45 10.93 -3.17
C VAL A 37 -2.02 12.11 -2.30
N ASN A 38 -1.70 11.83 -1.03
CA ASN A 38 -1.23 12.88 -0.13
C ASN A 38 0.09 13.46 -0.68
N PRO A 39 0.22 14.81 -0.77
CA PRO A 39 1.42 15.43 -1.33
C PRO A 39 2.72 15.04 -0.61
N ASN A 40 2.68 14.82 0.71
CA ASN A 40 3.85 14.38 1.46
C ASN A 40 4.22 12.93 1.18
N ALA A 41 3.23 12.08 0.92
CA ALA A 41 3.50 10.70 0.48
C ALA A 41 4.19 10.70 -0.87
N LYS A 42 3.69 11.48 -1.82
CA LYS A 42 4.33 11.65 -3.11
C LYS A 42 5.75 12.20 -2.97
N LYS A 43 5.92 13.21 -2.12
CA LYS A 43 7.22 13.85 -1.88
C LYS A 43 8.27 12.88 -1.35
N ILE A 44 7.91 12.06 -0.36
CA ILE A 44 8.87 11.08 0.19
C ILE A 44 9.26 10.05 -0.88
N LEU A 45 8.32 9.61 -1.70
CA LEU A 45 8.58 8.65 -2.76
C LEU A 45 9.45 9.26 -3.87
N GLU A 46 9.27 10.54 -4.18
CA GLU A 46 10.13 11.26 -5.13
C GLU A 46 11.55 11.41 -4.58
N ILE A 47 11.70 11.75 -3.29
CA ILE A 47 13.01 11.86 -2.63
C ILE A 47 13.75 10.52 -2.67
N LYS A 48 13.03 9.42 -2.45
CA LYS A 48 13.61 8.07 -2.49
C LYS A 48 13.76 7.53 -3.93
N ASN A 49 13.36 8.32 -4.92
CA ASN A 49 13.47 8.00 -6.35
C ASN A 49 12.68 6.74 -6.76
N ILE A 50 11.51 6.55 -6.13
CA ILE A 50 10.63 5.41 -6.42
C ILE A 50 9.21 5.83 -6.79
N TRP A 51 8.94 7.13 -6.94
CA TRP A 51 7.64 7.62 -7.40
C TRP A 51 7.47 7.32 -8.89
N LYS A 52 6.24 6.93 -9.28
CA LYS A 52 5.83 6.81 -10.67
C LYS A 52 4.55 7.62 -10.89
N ASP A 53 4.46 8.33 -11.99
CA ASP A 53 3.31 9.20 -12.29
C ASP A 53 2.00 8.42 -12.45
N GLU A 54 2.07 7.13 -12.70
CA GLU A 54 0.90 6.26 -12.78
C GLU A 54 0.28 5.93 -11.42
N TYR A 55 1.00 6.18 -10.31
CA TYR A 55 0.45 5.95 -8.97
C TYR A 55 -0.65 6.96 -8.67
N HIS A 56 -1.81 6.46 -8.26
CA HIS A 56 -2.97 7.30 -7.97
C HIS A 56 -3.86 6.61 -6.93
N SER A 57 -4.66 7.42 -6.24
CA SER A 57 -5.65 6.90 -5.30
C SER A 57 -6.82 6.29 -6.07
N LYS A 58 -7.19 5.05 -5.72
CA LYS A 58 -8.24 4.32 -6.43
C LYS A 58 -9.03 3.44 -5.48
N ARG A 59 -10.26 3.17 -5.87
CA ARG A 59 -11.17 2.31 -5.13
C ARG A 59 -10.83 0.84 -5.35
N LEU A 60 -11.09 0.04 -4.32
CA LEU A 60 -10.92 -1.41 -4.38
C LEU A 60 -11.67 -2.04 -5.56
N GLU A 61 -12.87 -1.56 -5.87
CA GLU A 61 -13.71 -2.10 -6.93
C GLU A 61 -13.01 -2.09 -8.30
N THR A 62 -12.10 -1.14 -8.52
CA THR A 62 -11.35 -1.07 -9.78
C THR A 62 -10.36 -2.22 -9.95
N LEU A 63 -10.04 -2.93 -8.87
CA LEU A 63 -9.06 -4.02 -8.87
C LEU A 63 -9.68 -5.41 -8.69
N LEU A 64 -11.01 -5.51 -8.51
CA LEU A 64 -11.66 -6.79 -8.23
C LEU A 64 -11.57 -7.79 -9.37
N HIS A 65 -11.30 -7.33 -10.60
CA HIS A 65 -11.15 -8.19 -11.77
C HIS A 65 -9.79 -8.87 -11.85
N ILE A 66 -8.85 -8.50 -10.97
CA ILE A 66 -7.50 -9.05 -10.94
C ILE A 66 -7.44 -10.18 -9.90
N ASP A 67 -6.86 -11.32 -10.28
CA ASP A 67 -6.59 -12.41 -9.35
C ASP A 67 -5.30 -12.11 -8.58
N PHE A 68 -5.44 -11.87 -7.28
CA PHE A 68 -4.29 -11.60 -6.44
C PHE A 68 -3.83 -12.87 -5.71
N ASP A 69 -2.52 -13.02 -5.57
CA ASP A 69 -1.92 -14.11 -4.78
C ASP A 69 -1.87 -13.75 -3.30
N LEU A 70 -1.73 -12.46 -3.00
CA LEU A 70 -1.62 -11.96 -1.63
C LEU A 70 -2.27 -10.59 -1.53
N ILE A 71 -3.07 -10.39 -0.49
CA ILE A 71 -3.68 -9.11 -0.17
C ILE A 71 -3.22 -8.69 1.21
N ILE A 72 -2.74 -7.47 1.33
CA ILE A 72 -2.27 -6.91 2.61
C ILE A 72 -3.10 -5.68 2.95
N THR A 73 -3.72 -5.69 4.13
CA THR A 73 -4.36 -4.49 4.68
C THR A 73 -3.36 -3.79 5.58
N VAL A 74 -3.26 -2.46 5.45
CA VAL A 74 -2.25 -1.67 6.16
C VAL A 74 -2.87 -0.70 7.17
N CYS A 75 -4.18 -0.74 7.36
CA CYS A 75 -4.86 -0.01 8.43
C CYS A 75 -6.01 -0.86 8.98
N ASP A 76 -6.38 -0.61 10.24
CA ASP A 76 -7.39 -1.41 10.93
C ASP A 76 -8.77 -1.31 10.27
N ASN A 77 -9.14 -0.13 9.78
CA ASN A 77 -10.42 0.05 9.11
C ASN A 77 -10.53 -0.80 7.85
N ALA A 78 -9.46 -0.85 7.05
CA ALA A 78 -9.43 -1.70 5.85
C ALA A 78 -9.49 -3.18 6.21
N SER A 79 -8.85 -3.59 7.33
CA SER A 79 -8.91 -4.95 7.82
C SER A 79 -10.33 -5.36 8.20
N GLN A 80 -11.09 -4.44 8.81
CA GLN A 80 -12.47 -4.70 9.26
C GLN A 80 -13.49 -4.67 8.11
N THR A 81 -13.26 -3.83 7.11
CA THR A 81 -14.23 -3.60 6.02
C THR A 81 -13.83 -4.25 4.70
N CYS A 82 -12.71 -4.96 4.66
CA CYS A 82 -12.24 -5.62 3.45
C CYS A 82 -13.25 -6.68 2.98
N PRO A 83 -13.72 -6.61 1.73
CA PRO A 83 -14.65 -7.62 1.22
C PRO A 83 -13.96 -8.99 1.07
N ILE A 84 -14.77 -10.03 1.00
CA ILE A 84 -14.27 -11.37 0.72
C ILE A 84 -13.88 -11.44 -0.76
N PHE A 85 -12.61 -11.74 -1.02
CA PHE A 85 -12.14 -11.94 -2.40
C PHE A 85 -12.44 -13.35 -2.86
N PRO A 86 -12.83 -13.53 -4.14
CA PRO A 86 -13.07 -14.87 -4.68
C PRO A 86 -11.75 -15.67 -4.75
N GLY A 87 -11.85 -16.99 -4.57
CA GLY A 87 -10.71 -17.89 -4.69
C GLY A 87 -9.95 -18.06 -3.38
N LYS A 88 -8.70 -18.50 -3.49
CA LYS A 88 -7.84 -18.85 -2.35
C LYS A 88 -6.80 -17.76 -2.07
N THR A 89 -7.17 -16.50 -2.21
CA THR A 89 -6.24 -15.40 -1.96
C THR A 89 -5.92 -15.29 -0.48
N GLU A 90 -4.64 -15.27 -0.14
CA GLU A 90 -4.19 -15.03 1.23
C GLU A 90 -4.41 -13.58 1.62
N LEU A 91 -4.95 -13.36 2.81
CA LEU A 91 -5.19 -12.03 3.36
C LEU A 91 -4.39 -11.85 4.65
N VAL A 92 -3.54 -10.85 4.68
CA VAL A 92 -2.70 -10.54 5.85
C VAL A 92 -2.93 -9.10 6.26
N HIS A 93 -3.05 -8.86 7.57
CA HIS A 93 -3.12 -7.51 8.11
C HIS A 93 -1.77 -7.11 8.69
N LEU A 94 -1.25 -5.96 8.25
CA LEU A 94 -0.01 -5.39 8.75
C LEU A 94 -0.23 -3.89 8.95
N GLY A 95 -0.70 -3.52 10.16
CA GLY A 95 -1.09 -2.15 10.47
C GLY A 95 0.09 -1.19 10.64
N PHE A 96 -0.11 0.04 10.17
CA PHE A 96 0.84 1.14 10.34
C PHE A 96 0.09 2.37 10.80
N ASP A 97 0.76 3.25 11.57
CA ASP A 97 0.19 4.52 11.97
C ASP A 97 -0.07 5.41 10.75
N ASP A 98 -1.17 6.14 10.79
CA ASP A 98 -1.56 7.01 9.69
C ASP A 98 -0.83 8.36 9.78
N PRO A 99 0.02 8.72 8.80
CA PRO A 99 0.70 10.00 8.80
C PRO A 99 -0.14 11.14 8.23
N ASP A 100 -1.34 10.85 7.70
CA ASP A 100 -2.17 11.87 7.06
C ASP A 100 -2.52 12.99 8.06
N GLY A 101 -2.35 14.24 7.60
CA GLY A 101 -2.57 15.41 8.47
C GLY A 101 -1.42 15.74 9.41
N LYS A 102 -0.32 14.98 9.36
CA LYS A 102 0.87 15.17 10.20
C LYS A 102 2.02 15.77 9.39
N ASP A 103 3.12 16.09 10.09
CA ASP A 103 4.31 16.67 9.47
C ASP A 103 5.01 15.70 8.53
N PHE A 104 5.84 16.23 7.64
CA PHE A 104 6.61 15.40 6.68
C PHE A 104 7.47 14.34 7.38
N GLU A 105 7.99 14.63 8.57
CA GLU A 105 8.79 13.68 9.34
C GLU A 105 8.01 12.39 9.65
N GLU A 106 6.69 12.48 9.84
CA GLU A 106 5.84 11.32 10.07
C GLU A 106 5.72 10.46 8.80
N PHE A 107 5.80 11.07 7.62
CA PHE A 107 5.82 10.32 6.36
C PHE A 107 7.15 9.61 6.17
N GLU A 108 8.25 10.20 6.58
CA GLU A 108 9.55 9.52 6.57
C GLU A 108 9.55 8.33 7.53
N ALA A 109 9.00 8.49 8.73
CA ALA A 109 8.86 7.40 9.70
C ALA A 109 7.96 6.28 9.15
N CYS A 110 6.84 6.63 8.51
CA CYS A 110 5.95 5.68 7.88
C CYS A 110 6.68 4.90 6.78
N TYR A 111 7.40 5.59 5.91
CA TYR A 111 8.20 4.95 4.86
C TYR A 111 9.17 3.92 5.44
N LYS A 112 9.89 4.28 6.49
CA LYS A 112 10.85 3.38 7.14
C LYS A 112 10.18 2.17 7.78
N GLN A 113 9.04 2.37 8.45
CA GLN A 113 8.28 1.28 9.06
C GLN A 113 7.72 0.32 8.01
N VAL A 114 7.14 0.85 6.95
CA VAL A 114 6.61 0.03 5.85
C VAL A 114 7.73 -0.78 5.24
N LYS A 115 8.85 -0.16 4.93
CA LYS A 115 10.00 -0.86 4.35
C LYS A 115 10.51 -1.97 5.27
N SER A 116 10.68 -1.70 6.56
CA SER A 116 11.28 -2.66 7.51
C SER A 116 10.37 -3.85 7.82
N LYS A 117 9.04 -3.68 7.73
CA LYS A 117 8.08 -4.73 8.08
C LYS A 117 7.47 -5.41 6.85
N LEU A 118 7.14 -4.63 5.82
CA LEU A 118 6.43 -5.14 4.66
C LEU A 118 7.33 -5.96 3.73
N ILE A 119 8.50 -5.46 3.42
CA ILE A 119 9.39 -6.13 2.47
C ILE A 119 9.80 -7.52 2.95
N PRO A 120 10.22 -7.73 4.22
CA PRO A 120 10.50 -9.09 4.71
C PRO A 120 9.28 -10.00 4.66
N LEU A 121 8.09 -9.48 4.98
CA LEU A 121 6.85 -10.26 4.93
C LEU A 121 6.56 -10.74 3.51
N VAL A 122 6.65 -9.85 2.53
CA VAL A 122 6.39 -10.20 1.13
C VAL A 122 7.44 -11.20 0.62
N LYS A 123 8.69 -11.03 0.98
CA LYS A 123 9.75 -11.99 0.63
C LYS A 123 9.47 -13.38 1.19
N TYR A 124 8.93 -13.45 2.39
CA TYR A 124 8.53 -14.73 2.99
C TYR A 124 7.50 -15.46 2.13
N PHE A 125 6.51 -14.74 1.59
CA PHE A 125 5.50 -15.34 0.73
C PHE A 125 5.99 -15.71 -0.67
N LEU A 126 7.15 -15.17 -1.09
CA LEU A 126 7.76 -15.52 -2.37
C LEU A 126 8.52 -16.85 -2.33
N ASN A 127 8.89 -17.31 -1.15
CA ASN A 127 9.73 -18.50 -0.98
C ASN A 127 8.90 -19.75 -0.77
#